data_a3dd19f213558e4632ea323aecdf21b3
#
_entry.id   a3dd19f213558e4632ea323aecdf21b3
#
_cell.length_a   1.000
_cell.length_b   1.000
_cell.length_c   1.000
_cell.angle_alpha   90.00
_cell.angle_beta   90.00
_cell.angle_gamma   90.00
#
_symmetry.space_group_name_H-M   'P 1'
#
loop_
_entity.id
_entity.type
_entity.pdbx_description
1 polymer ?
#
loop_
_entity_poly.entity_id
_entity_poly.type
_entity_poly.pdbx_seq_one_letter_code
_entity_poly.pdbx_strand_id
1 'polypeptide(L)'
;MAWQKRDRDGDKNQNRRHRGEQEERSSSPAPYRGPRPQKGGAGGRQSPARPGYRPGHGPAGLRKHATSWEQSAQWYDRILGENGSELYQQVVIPGALALLKPQAGESILDLGCGQGVFSRALTAEGAKVTGVDAAPSLIKRAKTYPSPAPIRYVARDAAKLNDLGTFDAISAILCIQNMAHLGEVCQATAKVLKPGGRMLWATNHPTFRIPRQTSWGFDEEANIQYRRLDAYGSPLTIPIVMHPGQRESETTTSFHLSLSDLLAKGFAAGLVLAGFQEWYSHKQSEPGPRAKAENKARKEFPLFLGLLWKKVS
;
A
#
# COMPACT_ATOMS: atom_id res chain seq x y z
N MET A 1 35.67 -16.78 46.27
CA MET A 1 36.41 -15.69 46.94
C MET A 1 35.53 -14.47 46.73
N ALA A 2 34.57 -14.09 47.59
CA ALA A 2 34.73 -13.44 48.89
C ALA A 2 35.49 -12.10 48.72
N TRP A 3 34.92 -10.97 49.01
CA TRP A 3 34.49 -10.33 50.23
C TRP A 3 33.82 -9.01 49.89
N GLN A 4 32.59 -8.65 50.32
CA GLN A 4 32.17 -8.03 51.62
C GLN A 4 32.64 -6.55 51.76
N LYS A 5 31.65 -5.64 51.83
CA LYS A 5 30.87 -5.05 52.97
C LYS A 5 31.54 -3.86 53.63
N ARG A 6 30.84 -2.74 53.81
CA ARG A 6 30.32 -2.10 55.03
C ARG A 6 29.96 -0.64 54.73
N ASP A 7 28.79 -0.23 54.95
CA ASP A 7 28.04 0.24 56.16
C ASP A 7 28.53 1.56 56.74
N ARG A 8 27.62 2.42 56.93
CA ARG A 8 27.01 3.13 58.10
C ARG A 8 27.20 4.65 57.96
N ASP A 9 26.42 5.47 58.39
CA ASP A 9 25.26 5.71 59.21
C ASP A 9 24.98 7.20 59.18
N GLY A 10 23.79 7.65 59.41
CA GLY A 10 23.17 8.35 60.49
C GLY A 10 22.60 9.71 60.03
N ASP A 11 21.56 10.04 60.32
CA ASP A 11 20.46 10.07 61.29
C ASP A 11 19.95 11.53 61.42
N LYS A 12 18.60 11.63 61.48
CA LYS A 12 17.78 12.62 62.15
C LYS A 12 17.67 14.05 61.59
N ASN A 13 16.47 14.42 61.15
CA ASN A 13 15.61 15.17 62.11
C ASN A 13 14.16 15.31 61.61
N GLN A 14 13.25 15.06 62.53
CA GLN A 14 11.82 15.28 62.50
C GLN A 14 11.49 16.77 62.52
N ASN A 15 10.48 17.24 61.80
CA ASN A 15 9.23 17.70 62.46
C ASN A 15 8.27 18.50 61.55
N ARG A 16 7.03 18.04 61.57
CA ARG A 16 5.76 18.78 61.69
C ARG A 16 5.22 19.64 60.55
N ARG A 17 4.14 19.26 60.08
CA ARG A 17 2.74 19.61 60.26
C ARG A 17 1.98 20.05 58.99
N HIS A 18 0.96 19.26 58.72
CA HIS A 18 -0.42 19.63 58.43
C HIS A 18 -0.80 20.51 57.22
N ARG A 19 -1.73 19.89 56.46
CA ARG A 19 -2.90 20.44 55.77
C ARG A 19 -2.71 20.94 54.37
N GLY A 20 -3.53 20.34 53.51
CA GLY A 20 -3.99 20.88 52.28
C GLY A 20 -4.31 19.79 51.24
N GLU A 21 -5.36 19.01 51.46
CA GLU A 21 -6.06 18.30 50.37
C GLU A 21 -6.54 19.38 49.41
N GLN A 22 -5.96 19.42 48.21
CA GLN A 22 -6.54 20.10 47.06
C GLN A 22 -6.76 19.06 45.97
N GLU A 23 -8.03 18.86 45.68
CA GLU A 23 -8.56 18.11 44.54
C GLU A 23 -7.85 18.54 43.24
N GLU A 24 -7.11 17.63 42.63
CA GLU A 24 -6.70 17.77 41.22
C GLU A 24 -7.94 17.65 40.35
N ARG A 25 -8.50 18.79 39.96
CA ARG A 25 -9.49 18.84 38.87
C ARG A 25 -8.77 18.55 37.59
N SER A 26 -9.11 17.42 36.96
CA SER A 26 -8.72 17.05 35.62
C SER A 26 -9.15 18.15 34.64
N SER A 27 -8.21 18.95 34.18
CA SER A 27 -8.42 19.90 33.09
C SER A 27 -8.34 19.14 31.75
N SER A 28 -9.47 18.83 31.18
CA SER A 28 -9.56 18.45 29.77
C SER A 28 -9.02 19.58 28.89
N PRO A 29 -8.17 19.30 27.88
CA PRO A 29 -7.71 20.36 26.99
C PRO A 29 -8.89 20.92 26.19
N ALA A 30 -8.95 22.24 26.11
CA ALA A 30 -9.96 22.95 25.34
C ALA A 30 -9.89 22.58 23.85
N PRO A 31 -11.03 22.53 23.13
CA PRO A 31 -11.04 22.25 21.71
C PRO A 31 -10.28 23.33 20.93
N TYR A 32 -9.38 22.90 20.05
CA TYR A 32 -8.62 23.74 19.13
C TYR A 32 -9.57 24.60 18.31
N ARG A 33 -9.58 25.92 18.55
CA ARG A 33 -10.24 26.91 17.70
C ARG A 33 -9.23 27.37 16.64
N GLY A 34 -9.40 26.93 15.41
CA GLY A 34 -8.64 27.43 14.27
C GLY A 34 -8.75 28.96 14.13
N PRO A 35 -7.76 29.62 13.50
CA PRO A 35 -7.74 31.08 13.35
C PRO A 35 -8.97 31.58 12.59
N ARG A 36 -9.60 32.62 13.10
CA ARG A 36 -10.71 33.34 12.41
C ARG A 36 -10.18 34.00 11.14
N PRO A 37 -10.93 33.97 10.04
CA PRO A 37 -10.53 34.70 8.84
C PRO A 37 -10.53 36.20 9.10
N GLN A 38 -9.39 36.83 8.89
CA GLN A 38 -9.28 38.30 8.88
C GLN A 38 -9.91 38.82 7.60
N LYS A 39 -10.84 39.76 7.75
CA LYS A 39 -11.37 40.55 6.64
C LYS A 39 -10.40 41.69 6.29
N GLY A 40 -10.07 41.77 5.01
CA GLY A 40 -9.67 43.03 4.41
C GLY A 40 -8.23 43.10 3.90
N GLY A 41 -8.06 43.30 2.58
CA GLY A 41 -6.82 43.70 1.93
C GLY A 41 -6.81 43.31 0.45
N ALA A 42 -7.32 44.16 -0.42
CA ALA A 42 -7.24 44.01 -1.88
C ALA A 42 -5.78 44.13 -2.32
N GLY A 43 -5.30 43.20 -3.17
CA GLY A 43 -4.03 43.34 -3.87
C GLY A 43 -3.12 42.10 -3.81
N GLY A 44 -3.59 40.95 -4.26
CA GLY A 44 -2.76 39.75 -4.37
C GLY A 44 -2.69 39.27 -5.82
N ARG A 45 -1.51 39.23 -6.39
CA ARG A 45 -1.21 38.63 -7.69
C ARG A 45 -1.78 37.23 -7.76
N GLN A 46 -2.71 37.02 -8.71
CA GLN A 46 -3.27 35.73 -9.02
C GLN A 46 -2.18 34.82 -9.60
N SER A 47 -1.84 33.77 -8.90
CA SER A 47 -1.14 32.62 -9.49
C SER A 47 -2.08 31.98 -10.52
N PRO A 48 -1.57 31.54 -11.69
CA PRO A 48 -2.43 30.96 -12.72
C PRO A 48 -3.13 29.71 -12.18
N ALA A 49 -4.45 29.72 -12.20
CA ALA A 49 -5.28 28.59 -11.89
C ALA A 49 -4.93 27.44 -12.84
N ARG A 50 -4.52 26.30 -12.29
CA ARG A 50 -4.46 25.05 -13.06
C ARG A 50 -5.88 24.74 -13.52
N PRO A 51 -6.06 24.22 -14.76
CA PRO A 51 -7.39 23.90 -15.27
C PRO A 51 -8.10 22.98 -14.30
N GLY A 52 -9.22 23.46 -13.76
CA GLY A 52 -10.05 22.73 -12.81
C GLY A 52 -10.59 21.47 -13.45
N TYR A 53 -10.34 20.33 -12.84
CA TYR A 53 -11.04 19.10 -13.13
C TYR A 53 -12.51 19.31 -12.77
N ARG A 54 -13.38 19.45 -13.78
CA ARG A 54 -14.83 19.27 -13.62
C ARG A 54 -15.07 17.78 -13.57
N PRO A 55 -15.78 17.23 -12.57
CA PRO A 55 -16.26 15.86 -12.65
C PRO A 55 -17.21 15.76 -13.83
N GLY A 56 -16.73 15.23 -14.94
CA GLY A 56 -17.53 14.94 -16.11
C GLY A 56 -18.54 13.87 -15.75
N HIS A 57 -19.83 14.13 -15.95
CA HIS A 57 -20.84 13.09 -16.05
C HIS A 57 -20.34 12.11 -17.12
N GLY A 58 -20.00 10.89 -16.71
CA GLY A 58 -19.57 9.85 -17.63
C GLY A 58 -20.69 9.56 -18.63
N PRO A 59 -20.37 9.38 -19.92
CA PRO A 59 -21.35 8.92 -20.89
C PRO A 59 -21.83 7.53 -20.48
N ALA A 60 -23.15 7.37 -20.44
CA ALA A 60 -23.81 6.08 -20.30
C ALA A 60 -23.32 5.13 -21.41
N GLY A 61 -22.60 4.10 -21.03
CA GLY A 61 -22.02 3.11 -21.94
C GLY A 61 -20.81 2.48 -21.32
N LEU A 62 -21.00 1.67 -20.26
CA LEU A 62 -19.96 0.78 -19.72
C LEU A 62 -19.57 -0.24 -20.82
N ARG A 63 -18.71 0.17 -21.74
CA ARG A 63 -17.89 -0.80 -22.47
C ARG A 63 -17.11 -1.57 -21.39
N LYS A 64 -17.09 -2.90 -21.47
CA LYS A 64 -16.26 -3.77 -20.66
C LYS A 64 -14.84 -3.19 -20.70
N HIS A 65 -14.44 -2.50 -19.63
CA HIS A 65 -13.07 -2.05 -19.49
C HIS A 65 -12.23 -3.29 -19.13
N ALA A 66 -11.82 -4.01 -20.16
CA ALA A 66 -10.66 -4.87 -20.03
C ALA A 66 -9.52 -3.96 -19.59
N THR A 67 -8.89 -4.27 -18.47
CA THR A 67 -7.70 -3.56 -18.01
C THR A 67 -6.67 -3.66 -19.13
N SER A 68 -6.25 -2.53 -19.70
CA SER A 68 -5.41 -2.49 -20.91
C SER A 68 -3.93 -2.72 -20.64
N TRP A 69 -3.57 -3.54 -19.64
CA TRP A 69 -2.19 -3.88 -19.32
C TRP A 69 -1.45 -4.54 -20.48
N GLU A 70 -2.18 -5.22 -21.40
CA GLU A 70 -1.59 -5.79 -22.59
C GLU A 70 -0.93 -4.73 -23.47
N GLN A 71 -1.58 -3.59 -23.67
CA GLN A 71 -1.04 -2.49 -24.48
C GLN A 71 0.16 -1.82 -23.79
N SER A 72 0.14 -1.75 -22.47
CA SER A 72 1.17 -1.09 -21.67
C SER A 72 2.34 -2.01 -21.26
N ALA A 73 2.29 -3.31 -21.62
CA ALA A 73 3.22 -4.33 -21.16
C ALA A 73 4.70 -4.00 -21.45
N GLN A 74 5.00 -3.53 -22.66
CA GLN A 74 6.38 -3.20 -23.05
C GLN A 74 6.93 -2.00 -22.27
N TRP A 75 6.11 -1.00 -22.03
CA TRP A 75 6.50 0.18 -21.29
C TRP A 75 6.70 -0.16 -19.82
N TYR A 76 5.78 -0.92 -19.24
CA TYR A 76 5.84 -1.39 -17.86
C TYR A 76 7.12 -2.18 -17.59
N ASP A 77 7.44 -3.12 -18.49
CA ASP A 77 8.66 -3.92 -18.41
C ASP A 77 9.94 -3.06 -18.49
N ARG A 78 9.97 -2.04 -19.36
CA ARG A 78 11.10 -1.11 -19.47
C ARG A 78 11.36 -0.34 -18.17
N ILE A 79 10.28 0.08 -17.47
CA ILE A 79 10.41 0.86 -16.23
C ILE A 79 10.81 -0.03 -15.05
N LEU A 80 10.25 -1.22 -14.94
CA LEU A 80 10.52 -2.11 -13.83
C LEU A 80 11.81 -2.92 -14.02
N GLY A 81 12.15 -3.25 -15.26
CA GLY A 81 13.27 -4.13 -15.54
C GLY A 81 13.10 -5.50 -14.89
N GLU A 82 14.18 -6.26 -14.83
CA GLU A 82 14.19 -7.60 -14.25
C GLU A 82 13.81 -7.62 -12.76
N ASN A 83 14.29 -6.65 -11.98
CA ASN A 83 14.22 -6.68 -10.53
C ASN A 83 13.10 -5.83 -9.93
N GLY A 84 12.35 -5.08 -10.76
CA GLY A 84 11.36 -4.12 -10.29
C GLY A 84 11.96 -2.76 -9.95
N SER A 85 11.10 -1.79 -9.62
CA SER A 85 11.55 -0.46 -9.19
C SER A 85 12.28 -0.50 -7.83
N GLU A 86 13.05 0.54 -7.52
CA GLU A 86 13.74 0.67 -6.23
C GLU A 86 12.79 0.51 -5.02
N LEU A 87 11.61 1.15 -5.05
CA LEU A 87 10.61 0.97 -4.00
C LEU A 87 10.09 -0.49 -3.92
N TYR A 88 9.99 -1.15 -5.06
CA TYR A 88 9.57 -2.54 -5.11
C TYR A 88 10.61 -3.43 -4.42
N GLN A 89 11.89 -3.24 -4.73
CA GLN A 89 13.00 -4.01 -4.16
C GLN A 89 13.25 -3.70 -2.68
N GLN A 90 13.21 -2.42 -2.28
CA GLN A 90 13.62 -2.01 -0.94
C GLN A 90 12.49 -2.03 0.10
N VAL A 91 11.23 -1.98 -0.35
CA VAL A 91 10.08 -1.86 0.55
C VAL A 91 9.07 -2.99 0.33
N VAL A 92 8.58 -3.16 -0.91
CA VAL A 92 7.43 -4.04 -1.16
C VAL A 92 7.82 -5.51 -1.07
N ILE A 93 8.89 -5.95 -1.75
CA ILE A 93 9.33 -7.35 -1.72
C ILE A 93 9.69 -7.79 -0.28
N PRO A 94 10.58 -7.08 0.45
CA PRO A 94 10.92 -7.47 1.81
C PRO A 94 9.71 -7.50 2.76
N GLY A 95 8.84 -6.47 2.68
CA GLY A 95 7.62 -6.42 3.48
C GLY A 95 6.65 -7.56 3.16
N ALA A 96 6.48 -7.87 1.88
CA ALA A 96 5.61 -8.94 1.42
C ALA A 96 6.12 -10.33 1.85
N LEU A 97 7.42 -10.61 1.71
CA LEU A 97 8.03 -11.86 2.15
C LEU A 97 7.93 -12.01 3.67
N ALA A 98 8.23 -10.95 4.44
CA ALA A 98 8.14 -10.96 5.89
C ALA A 98 6.72 -11.20 6.40
N LEU A 99 5.69 -10.69 5.70
CA LEU A 99 4.29 -10.85 6.09
C LEU A 99 3.71 -12.20 5.61
N LEU A 100 4.00 -12.60 4.37
CA LEU A 100 3.55 -13.87 3.79
C LEU A 100 4.25 -15.09 4.42
N LYS A 101 5.55 -14.97 4.75
CA LYS A 101 6.40 -16.04 5.30
C LYS A 101 6.33 -17.31 4.46
N PRO A 102 6.73 -17.27 3.17
CA PRO A 102 6.73 -18.45 2.33
C PRO A 102 7.63 -19.54 2.92
N GLN A 103 7.23 -20.80 2.75
CA GLN A 103 8.02 -21.95 3.18
C GLN A 103 8.50 -22.74 1.96
N ALA A 104 9.68 -23.33 2.05
CA ALA A 104 10.20 -24.20 0.99
C ALA A 104 9.23 -25.35 0.71
N GLY A 105 8.96 -25.60 -0.57
CA GLY A 105 8.05 -26.65 -1.05
C GLY A 105 6.56 -26.26 -1.07
N GLU A 106 6.14 -25.13 -0.47
CA GLU A 106 4.77 -24.65 -0.57
C GLU A 106 4.37 -24.34 -2.02
N SER A 107 3.12 -24.65 -2.37
CA SER A 107 2.50 -24.25 -3.62
C SER A 107 1.92 -22.85 -3.46
N ILE A 108 2.48 -21.86 -4.16
CA ILE A 108 2.07 -20.46 -4.06
C ILE A 108 1.59 -19.94 -5.41
N LEU A 109 0.40 -19.30 -5.40
CA LEU A 109 -0.14 -18.57 -6.54
C LEU A 109 0.26 -17.09 -6.42
N ASP A 110 0.98 -16.58 -7.42
CA ASP A 110 1.27 -15.15 -7.57
C ASP A 110 0.27 -14.54 -8.56
N LEU A 111 -0.73 -13.84 -8.04
CA LEU A 111 -1.87 -13.30 -8.78
C LEU A 111 -1.56 -11.89 -9.27
N GLY A 112 -1.78 -11.63 -10.58
CA GLY A 112 -1.36 -10.39 -11.22
C GLY A 112 0.17 -10.27 -11.21
N CYS A 113 0.87 -11.35 -11.57
CA CYS A 113 2.31 -11.47 -11.40
C CYS A 113 3.14 -10.56 -12.34
N GLY A 114 2.50 -9.96 -13.36
CA GLY A 114 3.19 -9.14 -14.35
C GLY A 114 4.32 -9.90 -15.04
N GLN A 115 5.53 -9.30 -15.09
CA GLN A 115 6.74 -9.97 -15.60
C GLN A 115 7.45 -10.86 -14.55
N GLY A 116 6.78 -11.20 -13.46
CA GLY A 116 7.23 -12.25 -12.53
C GLY A 116 8.26 -11.83 -11.49
N VAL A 117 8.40 -10.55 -11.16
CA VAL A 117 9.39 -10.08 -10.17
C VAL A 117 9.17 -10.75 -8.81
N PHE A 118 7.94 -10.73 -8.29
CA PHE A 118 7.64 -11.35 -6.99
C PHE A 118 7.60 -12.88 -7.09
N SER A 119 7.14 -13.43 -8.21
CA SER A 119 7.22 -14.87 -8.48
C SER A 119 8.64 -15.42 -8.32
N ARG A 120 9.65 -14.71 -8.86
CA ARG A 120 11.06 -15.10 -8.71
C ARG A 120 11.55 -14.98 -7.27
N ALA A 121 11.12 -13.92 -6.54
CA ALA A 121 11.43 -13.78 -5.12
C ALA A 121 10.86 -14.94 -4.28
N LEU A 122 9.61 -15.36 -4.54
CA LEU A 122 9.01 -16.53 -3.89
C LEU A 122 9.75 -17.83 -4.21
N THR A 123 10.21 -17.97 -5.45
CA THR A 123 10.98 -19.14 -5.89
C THR A 123 12.35 -19.18 -5.20
N ALA A 124 12.97 -18.02 -4.94
CA ALA A 124 14.22 -17.94 -4.18
C ALA A 124 14.06 -18.39 -2.71
N GLU A 125 12.86 -18.25 -2.14
CA GLU A 125 12.49 -18.83 -0.83
C GLU A 125 12.16 -20.33 -0.89
N GLY A 126 12.33 -20.96 -2.04
CA GLY A 126 12.09 -22.40 -2.24
C GLY A 126 10.63 -22.79 -2.52
N ALA A 127 9.74 -21.85 -2.75
CA ALA A 127 8.34 -22.13 -3.07
C ALA A 127 8.16 -22.67 -4.51
N LYS A 128 7.11 -23.48 -4.73
CA LYS A 128 6.63 -23.92 -6.05
C LYS A 128 5.61 -22.89 -6.54
N VAL A 129 6.00 -22.05 -7.49
CA VAL A 129 5.23 -20.88 -7.87
C VAL A 129 4.44 -21.08 -9.16
N THR A 130 3.16 -20.70 -9.13
CA THR A 130 2.33 -20.46 -10.31
C THR A 130 2.04 -18.98 -10.41
N GLY A 131 2.54 -18.30 -11.45
CA GLY A 131 2.27 -16.90 -11.74
C GLY A 131 1.10 -16.76 -12.73
N VAL A 132 0.14 -15.90 -12.41
CA VAL A 132 -1.03 -15.61 -13.24
C VAL A 132 -1.13 -14.13 -13.51
N ASP A 133 -1.29 -13.75 -14.77
CA ASP A 133 -1.58 -12.39 -15.20
C ASP A 133 -2.55 -12.38 -16.37
N ALA A 134 -3.38 -11.35 -16.48
CA ALA A 134 -4.34 -11.22 -17.57
C ALA A 134 -3.69 -10.80 -18.90
N ALA A 135 -2.47 -10.23 -18.88
CA ALA A 135 -1.74 -9.75 -20.04
C ALA A 135 -0.78 -10.83 -20.59
N PRO A 136 -1.08 -11.46 -21.75
CA PRO A 136 -0.22 -12.47 -22.38
C PRO A 136 1.20 -11.95 -22.64
N SER A 137 1.36 -10.67 -23.00
CA SER A 137 2.67 -10.05 -23.25
C SER A 137 3.53 -9.98 -21.99
N LEU A 138 2.96 -9.70 -20.80
CA LEU A 138 3.67 -9.75 -19.53
C LEU A 138 4.07 -11.19 -19.18
N ILE A 139 3.20 -12.16 -19.39
CA ILE A 139 3.50 -13.58 -19.18
C ILE A 139 4.62 -14.05 -20.12
N LYS A 140 4.58 -13.65 -21.40
CA LYS A 140 5.67 -13.94 -22.33
C LYS A 140 7.00 -13.36 -21.81
N ARG A 141 6.97 -12.15 -21.29
CA ARG A 141 8.13 -11.49 -20.72
C ARG A 141 8.63 -12.18 -19.43
N ALA A 142 7.73 -12.57 -18.53
CA ALA A 142 8.07 -13.32 -17.33
C ALA A 142 8.87 -14.58 -17.59
N LYS A 143 8.54 -15.29 -18.67
CA LYS A 143 9.23 -16.53 -19.11
C LYS A 143 10.65 -16.29 -19.63
N THR A 144 11.02 -15.06 -19.97
CA THR A 144 12.37 -14.75 -20.49
C THR A 144 13.38 -14.41 -19.41
N TYR A 145 12.91 -14.06 -18.20
CA TYR A 145 13.80 -13.74 -17.10
C TYR A 145 14.30 -14.99 -16.38
N PRO A 146 15.57 -15.03 -15.94
CA PRO A 146 16.10 -16.15 -15.19
C PRO A 146 15.38 -16.30 -13.85
N SER A 147 15.25 -17.54 -13.39
CA SER A 147 14.65 -17.88 -12.09
C SER A 147 15.45 -18.98 -11.40
N PRO A 148 15.54 -18.98 -10.05
CA PRO A 148 16.21 -20.02 -9.28
C PRO A 148 15.67 -21.43 -9.51
N ALA A 149 14.37 -21.55 -9.81
CA ALA A 149 13.72 -22.80 -10.19
C ALA A 149 12.59 -22.52 -11.20
N PRO A 150 12.05 -23.55 -11.89
CA PRO A 150 10.97 -23.38 -12.85
C PRO A 150 9.70 -22.76 -12.22
N ILE A 151 9.12 -21.77 -12.89
CA ILE A 151 7.86 -21.13 -12.53
C ILE A 151 6.82 -21.42 -13.61
N ARG A 152 5.61 -21.85 -13.19
CA ARG A 152 4.48 -22.03 -14.11
C ARG A 152 3.79 -20.69 -14.34
N TYR A 153 3.99 -20.08 -15.51
CA TYR A 153 3.31 -18.84 -15.88
C TYR A 153 2.12 -19.09 -16.80
N VAL A 154 0.95 -18.50 -16.45
CA VAL A 154 -0.33 -18.69 -17.15
C VAL A 154 -0.98 -17.33 -17.44
N ALA A 155 -1.28 -17.07 -18.73
CA ALA A 155 -2.08 -15.89 -19.09
C ALA A 155 -3.56 -16.18 -18.80
N ARG A 156 -4.13 -15.49 -17.79
CA ARG A 156 -5.48 -15.77 -17.29
C ARG A 156 -6.05 -14.64 -16.47
N ASP A 157 -7.38 -14.49 -16.54
CA ASP A 157 -8.16 -13.62 -15.68
C ASP A 157 -8.13 -14.12 -14.22
N ALA A 158 -7.88 -13.20 -13.30
CA ALA A 158 -7.80 -13.46 -11.85
C ALA A 158 -9.11 -14.01 -11.25
N ALA A 159 -10.25 -13.84 -11.91
CA ALA A 159 -11.54 -14.42 -11.49
C ALA A 159 -11.75 -15.87 -11.99
N LYS A 160 -10.83 -16.44 -12.80
CA LYS A 160 -10.98 -17.76 -13.45
C LYS A 160 -9.84 -18.69 -13.08
N LEU A 161 -9.81 -19.21 -11.86
CA LEU A 161 -8.68 -19.96 -11.31
C LEU A 161 -8.95 -21.45 -11.10
N ASN A 162 -10.17 -21.95 -11.33
CA ASN A 162 -10.66 -23.26 -10.87
C ASN A 162 -9.86 -24.48 -11.35
N ASP A 163 -9.16 -24.39 -12.49
CA ASP A 163 -8.38 -25.48 -13.09
C ASP A 163 -6.87 -25.39 -12.79
N LEU A 164 -6.45 -24.47 -11.94
CA LEU A 164 -5.05 -24.30 -11.58
C LEU A 164 -4.58 -25.19 -10.43
N GLY A 165 -5.52 -25.84 -9.73
CA GLY A 165 -5.27 -26.61 -8.50
C GLY A 165 -5.49 -25.78 -7.26
N THR A 166 -4.94 -26.24 -6.14
CA THR A 166 -5.06 -25.57 -4.83
C THR A 166 -3.69 -25.13 -4.30
N PHE A 167 -3.67 -24.07 -3.50
CA PHE A 167 -2.45 -23.40 -3.07
C PHE A 167 -2.39 -23.28 -1.54
N ASP A 168 -1.19 -23.40 -0.98
CA ASP A 168 -0.91 -23.16 0.43
C ASP A 168 -0.95 -21.66 0.75
N ALA A 169 -0.51 -20.85 -0.21
CA ALA A 169 -0.56 -19.40 -0.11
C ALA A 169 -0.88 -18.74 -1.46
N ILE A 170 -1.39 -17.51 -1.41
CA ILE A 170 -1.62 -16.64 -2.57
C ILE A 170 -1.00 -15.28 -2.29
N SER A 171 -0.33 -14.69 -3.27
CA SER A 171 0.11 -13.29 -3.25
C SER A 171 -0.60 -12.49 -4.33
N ALA A 172 -0.90 -11.23 -4.04
CA ALA A 172 -1.40 -10.23 -4.98
C ALA A 172 -0.69 -8.91 -4.71
N ILE A 173 0.39 -8.64 -5.45
CA ILE A 173 1.32 -7.56 -5.17
C ILE A 173 1.10 -6.40 -6.14
N LEU A 174 0.63 -5.26 -5.64
CA LEU A 174 0.36 -4.03 -6.38
C LEU A 174 -0.54 -4.20 -7.61
N CYS A 175 -1.45 -5.17 -7.57
CA CYS A 175 -2.34 -5.50 -8.69
C CYS A 175 -3.83 -5.34 -8.34
N ILE A 176 -4.24 -5.51 -7.08
CA ILE A 176 -5.66 -5.50 -6.69
C ILE A 176 -6.36 -4.17 -7.00
N GLN A 177 -5.65 -3.05 -6.94
CA GLN A 177 -6.17 -1.73 -7.32
C GLN A 177 -6.41 -1.59 -8.83
N ASN A 178 -6.02 -2.56 -9.64
CA ASN A 178 -6.25 -2.58 -11.08
C ASN A 178 -7.36 -3.57 -11.48
N MET A 179 -8.03 -4.19 -10.50
CA MET A 179 -9.07 -5.20 -10.71
C MET A 179 -10.46 -4.57 -10.51
N ALA A 180 -11.23 -4.43 -11.59
CA ALA A 180 -12.58 -3.83 -11.56
C ALA A 180 -13.55 -4.63 -10.67
N HIS A 181 -13.45 -5.95 -10.68
CA HIS A 181 -14.34 -6.89 -9.99
C HIS A 181 -13.63 -7.61 -8.84
N LEU A 182 -13.01 -6.83 -7.93
CA LEU A 182 -12.20 -7.39 -6.84
C LEU A 182 -12.97 -8.42 -5.99
N GLY A 183 -14.30 -8.26 -5.79
CA GLY A 183 -15.11 -9.23 -5.07
C GLY A 183 -15.15 -10.62 -5.72
N GLU A 184 -15.27 -10.68 -7.06
CA GLU A 184 -15.23 -11.94 -7.80
C GLU A 184 -13.85 -12.60 -7.73
N VAL A 185 -12.79 -11.80 -7.81
CA VAL A 185 -11.40 -12.25 -7.63
C VAL A 185 -11.19 -12.82 -6.23
N CYS A 186 -11.70 -12.17 -5.18
CA CYS A 186 -11.62 -12.67 -3.81
C CYS A 186 -12.31 -14.03 -3.65
N GLN A 187 -13.50 -14.20 -4.24
CA GLN A 187 -14.21 -15.48 -4.22
C GLN A 187 -13.45 -16.58 -4.99
N ALA A 188 -12.91 -16.25 -6.16
CA ALA A 188 -12.13 -17.19 -6.95
C ALA A 188 -10.86 -17.65 -6.23
N THR A 189 -10.14 -16.71 -5.58
CA THR A 189 -8.93 -17.00 -4.81
C THR A 189 -9.23 -17.81 -3.55
N ALA A 190 -10.31 -17.49 -2.83
CA ALA A 190 -10.74 -18.27 -1.66
C ALA A 190 -11.08 -19.72 -2.00
N LYS A 191 -11.61 -20.01 -3.21
CA LYS A 191 -11.90 -21.39 -3.66
C LYS A 191 -10.63 -22.21 -3.88
N VAL A 192 -9.58 -21.61 -4.45
CA VAL A 192 -8.31 -22.30 -4.75
C VAL A 192 -7.31 -22.24 -3.60
N LEU A 193 -7.59 -21.47 -2.55
CA LEU A 193 -6.80 -21.47 -1.33
C LEU A 193 -7.16 -22.68 -0.48
N LYS A 194 -6.19 -23.47 -0.06
CA LYS A 194 -6.41 -24.63 0.85
C LYS A 194 -6.99 -24.17 2.18
N PRO A 195 -7.74 -25.05 2.90
CA PRO A 195 -8.09 -24.80 4.30
C PRO A 195 -6.85 -24.46 5.13
N GLY A 196 -6.92 -23.44 5.98
CA GLY A 196 -5.77 -22.93 6.74
C GLY A 196 -4.74 -22.15 5.92
N GLY A 197 -4.89 -22.10 4.60
CA GLY A 197 -4.04 -21.34 3.68
C GLY A 197 -4.15 -19.82 3.90
N ARG A 198 -3.18 -19.08 3.36
CA ARG A 198 -3.08 -17.63 3.56
C ARG A 198 -2.97 -16.86 2.25
N MET A 199 -3.48 -15.64 2.24
CA MET A 199 -3.43 -14.76 1.07
C MET A 199 -2.90 -13.39 1.46
N LEU A 200 -1.88 -12.91 0.79
CA LEU A 200 -1.33 -11.58 0.96
C LEU A 200 -1.83 -10.62 -0.13
N TRP A 201 -2.39 -9.50 0.27
CA TRP A 201 -2.55 -8.34 -0.59
C TRP A 201 -1.52 -7.28 -0.21
N ALA A 202 -0.76 -6.81 -1.18
CA ALA A 202 0.03 -5.61 -1.06
C ALA A 202 -0.49 -4.58 -2.06
N THR A 203 -0.86 -3.40 -1.60
CA THR A 203 -1.47 -2.36 -2.44
C THR A 203 -0.89 -0.98 -2.14
N ASN A 204 -1.07 -0.03 -3.05
CA ASN A 204 -0.89 1.38 -2.71
C ASN A 204 -1.76 1.72 -1.51
N HIS A 205 -1.24 2.52 -0.57
CA HIS A 205 -2.01 2.84 0.63
C HIS A 205 -3.34 3.52 0.27
N PRO A 206 -4.49 2.93 0.66
CA PRO A 206 -5.80 3.40 0.20
C PRO A 206 -6.16 4.80 0.69
N THR A 207 -5.54 5.29 1.76
CA THR A 207 -5.73 6.65 2.26
C THR A 207 -4.71 7.62 1.69
N PHE A 208 -3.41 7.28 1.77
CA PHE A 208 -2.36 8.25 1.51
C PHE A 208 -1.82 8.23 0.08
N ARG A 209 -2.20 7.24 -0.75
CA ARG A 209 -1.68 7.11 -2.11
C ARG A 209 -2.77 6.83 -3.14
N ILE A 210 -3.78 7.68 -3.16
CA ILE A 210 -4.87 7.64 -4.13
C ILE A 210 -4.44 8.49 -5.33
N PRO A 211 -4.34 7.91 -6.55
CA PRO A 211 -3.97 8.69 -7.73
C PRO A 211 -4.87 9.90 -7.92
N ARG A 212 -4.29 11.07 -8.20
CA ARG A 212 -4.97 12.36 -8.42
C ARG A 212 -5.81 12.89 -7.25
N GLN A 213 -6.01 12.12 -6.18
CA GLN A 213 -6.77 12.53 -5.00
C GLN A 213 -5.88 12.80 -3.80
N THR A 214 -4.56 12.57 -3.93
CA THR A 214 -3.61 12.87 -2.87
C THR A 214 -2.40 13.59 -3.45
N SER A 215 -1.91 14.57 -2.72
CA SER A 215 -0.70 15.31 -3.08
C SER A 215 0.12 15.67 -1.85
N TRP A 216 1.41 15.93 -2.04
CA TRP A 216 2.23 16.56 -1.02
C TRP A 216 2.01 18.07 -1.04
N GLY A 217 1.88 18.67 0.13
CA GLY A 217 1.93 20.11 0.35
C GLY A 217 3.02 20.47 1.35
N PHE A 218 3.38 21.73 1.39
CA PHE A 218 4.37 22.26 2.31
C PHE A 218 3.87 23.57 2.91
N ASP A 219 3.92 23.68 4.22
CA ASP A 219 3.65 24.89 4.98
C ASP A 219 4.99 25.54 5.29
N GLU A 220 5.26 26.68 4.66
CA GLU A 220 6.54 27.39 4.78
C GLU A 220 6.71 28.04 6.14
N GLU A 221 5.61 28.53 6.76
CA GLU A 221 5.64 29.18 8.05
C GLU A 221 5.89 28.18 9.17
N ALA A 222 5.18 27.06 9.15
CA ALA A 222 5.33 25.99 10.14
C ALA A 222 6.52 25.05 9.83
N ASN A 223 7.12 25.14 8.64
CA ASN A 223 8.13 24.22 8.14
C ASN A 223 7.68 22.75 8.24
N ILE A 224 6.46 22.47 7.75
CA ILE A 224 5.82 21.15 7.82
C ILE A 224 5.46 20.69 6.41
N GLN A 225 5.90 19.48 6.04
CA GLN A 225 5.36 18.78 4.88
C GLN A 225 4.14 17.96 5.32
N TYR A 226 3.04 18.11 4.60
CA TYR A 226 1.79 17.42 4.88
C TYR A 226 1.26 16.65 3.66
N ARG A 227 0.34 15.72 3.92
CA ARG A 227 -0.36 14.97 2.87
C ARG A 227 -1.79 15.50 2.74
N ARG A 228 -2.13 16.04 1.56
CA ARG A 228 -3.47 16.47 1.23
C ARG A 228 -4.27 15.29 0.67
N LEU A 229 -5.50 15.13 1.14
CA LEU A 229 -6.51 14.22 0.64
C LEU A 229 -7.69 15.02 0.09
N ASP A 230 -8.08 14.77 -1.17
CA ASP A 230 -9.22 15.43 -1.79
C ASP A 230 -10.46 14.54 -1.80
N ALA A 231 -10.30 13.21 -1.90
CA ALA A 231 -11.38 12.23 -1.79
C ALA A 231 -10.85 10.89 -1.26
N TYR A 232 -11.62 10.22 -0.39
CA TYR A 232 -11.28 8.94 0.21
C TYR A 232 -12.46 7.98 0.31
N GLY A 233 -13.61 8.45 0.82
CA GLY A 233 -14.75 7.58 1.18
C GLY A 233 -15.52 7.02 -0.01
N SER A 234 -15.42 7.63 -1.18
CA SER A 234 -16.16 7.21 -2.38
C SER A 234 -15.31 6.26 -3.23
N PRO A 235 -15.89 5.17 -3.77
CA PRO A 235 -15.25 4.37 -4.79
C PRO A 235 -14.95 5.21 -6.04
N LEU A 236 -13.73 5.12 -6.58
CA LEU A 236 -13.32 5.89 -7.75
C LEU A 236 -12.74 4.98 -8.83
N THR A 237 -13.07 5.30 -10.08
CA THR A 237 -12.43 4.72 -11.27
C THR A 237 -11.52 5.78 -11.87
N ILE A 238 -10.22 5.58 -11.79
CA ILE A 238 -9.22 6.60 -12.08
C ILE A 238 -8.38 6.17 -13.29
N PRO A 239 -8.48 6.87 -14.42
CA PRO A 239 -7.62 6.60 -15.56
C PRO A 239 -6.19 7.03 -15.26
N ILE A 240 -5.22 6.15 -15.52
CA ILE A 240 -3.79 6.37 -15.36
C ILE A 240 -3.17 6.47 -16.74
N VAL A 241 -2.70 7.66 -17.08
CA VAL A 241 -1.96 7.91 -18.32
C VAL A 241 -0.55 7.35 -18.18
N MET A 242 -0.18 6.43 -19.05
CA MET A 242 1.09 5.70 -18.96
C MET A 242 2.28 6.54 -19.43
N HIS A 243 2.08 7.43 -20.40
CA HIS A 243 3.11 8.32 -20.95
C HIS A 243 2.70 9.81 -20.80
N PRO A 244 2.85 10.39 -19.58
CA PRO A 244 2.56 11.81 -19.41
C PRO A 244 3.44 12.65 -20.32
N GLY A 245 2.83 13.47 -21.18
CA GLY A 245 3.56 14.33 -22.14
C GLY A 245 3.61 13.82 -23.58
N GLN A 246 3.17 12.59 -23.86
CA GLN A 246 2.93 12.14 -25.24
C GLN A 246 1.49 12.45 -25.66
N ARG A 247 1.32 12.83 -26.95
CA ARG A 247 0.02 13.25 -27.52
C ARG A 247 -0.97 12.09 -27.59
N GLU A 248 -0.47 10.87 -27.79
CA GLU A 248 -1.21 9.62 -27.72
C GLU A 248 -0.56 8.75 -26.64
N SER A 249 -1.26 8.59 -25.53
CA SER A 249 -0.78 7.79 -24.41
C SER A 249 -1.82 6.74 -24.05
N GLU A 250 -1.36 5.52 -23.91
CA GLU A 250 -2.16 4.43 -23.38
C GLU A 250 -2.62 4.76 -21.96
N THR A 251 -3.82 4.27 -21.63
CA THR A 251 -4.44 4.54 -20.33
C THR A 251 -4.80 3.22 -19.68
N THR A 252 -4.31 2.98 -18.48
CA THR A 252 -4.79 1.93 -17.60
C THR A 252 -5.79 2.48 -16.60
N THR A 253 -6.42 1.62 -15.81
CA THR A 253 -7.40 2.04 -14.82
C THR A 253 -6.99 1.59 -13.43
N SER A 254 -7.02 2.52 -12.48
CA SER A 254 -6.90 2.23 -11.05
C SER A 254 -8.26 2.40 -10.38
N PHE A 255 -8.64 1.43 -9.56
CA PHE A 255 -9.88 1.44 -8.78
C PHE A 255 -9.53 1.75 -7.33
N HIS A 256 -10.09 2.83 -6.81
CA HIS A 256 -9.97 3.17 -5.40
C HIS A 256 -11.18 2.67 -4.63
N LEU A 257 -10.91 2.08 -3.49
CA LEU A 257 -11.86 1.73 -2.45
C LEU A 257 -11.36 2.29 -1.11
N SER A 258 -12.28 2.72 -0.25
CA SER A 258 -11.93 3.03 1.14
C SER A 258 -11.36 1.78 1.84
N LEU A 259 -10.65 1.94 2.93
CA LEU A 259 -10.10 0.79 3.67
C LEU A 259 -11.23 -0.16 4.12
N SER A 260 -12.36 0.36 4.59
CA SER A 260 -13.51 -0.46 4.98
C SER A 260 -14.10 -1.24 3.81
N ASP A 261 -14.25 -0.62 2.62
CA ASP A 261 -14.77 -1.30 1.44
C ASP A 261 -13.79 -2.35 0.92
N LEU A 262 -12.48 -2.06 0.99
CA LEU A 262 -11.43 -3.00 0.63
C LEU A 262 -11.47 -4.24 1.54
N LEU A 263 -11.53 -4.05 2.86
CA LEU A 263 -11.60 -5.13 3.83
C LEU A 263 -12.89 -5.94 3.69
N ALA A 264 -14.02 -5.28 3.40
CA ALA A 264 -15.30 -5.96 3.18
C ALA A 264 -15.24 -6.99 2.04
N LYS A 265 -14.38 -6.80 1.02
CA LYS A 265 -14.20 -7.79 -0.08
C LYS A 265 -13.58 -9.10 0.42
N GLY A 266 -12.58 -9.02 1.29
CA GLY A 266 -11.96 -10.19 1.90
C GLY A 266 -12.92 -10.94 2.83
N PHE A 267 -13.62 -10.21 3.70
CA PHE A 267 -14.60 -10.80 4.60
C PHE A 267 -15.76 -11.48 3.86
N ALA A 268 -16.28 -10.84 2.80
CA ALA A 268 -17.34 -11.42 1.96
C ALA A 268 -16.91 -12.70 1.22
N ALA A 269 -15.61 -12.92 1.04
CA ALA A 269 -15.06 -14.17 0.49
C ALA A 269 -14.83 -15.27 1.55
N GLY A 270 -15.22 -15.04 2.80
CA GLY A 270 -15.03 -15.98 3.90
C GLY A 270 -13.62 -16.02 4.47
N LEU A 271 -12.81 -14.98 4.20
CA LEU A 271 -11.46 -14.86 4.74
C LEU A 271 -11.48 -14.06 6.03
N VAL A 272 -10.53 -14.34 6.93
CA VAL A 272 -10.30 -13.57 8.15
C VAL A 272 -8.98 -12.80 8.04
N LEU A 273 -8.97 -11.56 8.51
CA LEU A 273 -7.75 -10.75 8.53
C LEU A 273 -6.81 -11.27 9.64
N ALA A 274 -5.62 -11.72 9.27
CA ALA A 274 -4.62 -12.30 10.16
C ALA A 274 -3.37 -11.42 10.33
N GLY A 275 -3.20 -10.41 9.49
CA GLY A 275 -2.09 -9.46 9.58
C GLY A 275 -2.38 -8.17 8.83
N PHE A 276 -1.83 -7.09 9.36
CA PHE A 276 -1.97 -5.74 8.82
C PHE A 276 -0.64 -5.01 9.01
N GLN A 277 -0.05 -4.51 7.94
CA GLN A 277 1.19 -3.75 8.01
C GLN A 277 1.17 -2.58 7.03
N GLU A 278 1.67 -1.45 7.48
CA GLU A 278 1.90 -0.28 6.67
C GLU A 278 3.39 -0.14 6.37
N TRP A 279 3.72 0.12 5.10
CA TRP A 279 5.11 0.22 4.66
C TRP A 279 5.42 1.63 4.19
N TYR A 280 6.51 2.17 4.72
CA TYR A 280 6.95 3.55 4.54
C TYR A 280 8.06 3.64 3.48
N SER A 281 8.36 4.86 3.06
CA SER A 281 9.48 5.10 2.14
C SER A 281 10.83 4.88 2.85
N HIS A 282 11.74 4.16 2.19
CA HIS A 282 13.14 4.08 2.61
C HIS A 282 13.97 5.31 2.19
N LYS A 283 13.42 6.16 1.31
CA LYS A 283 14.13 7.31 0.73
C LYS A 283 14.37 8.41 1.75
N GLN A 284 15.50 9.09 1.55
CA GLN A 284 15.84 10.32 2.25
C GLN A 284 15.91 11.49 1.25
N SER A 285 15.57 12.67 1.72
CA SER A 285 15.70 13.88 0.91
C SER A 285 17.15 14.33 0.89
N GLU A 286 17.56 14.88 -0.26
CA GLU A 286 18.84 15.58 -0.37
C GLU A 286 18.95 16.70 0.66
N PRO A 287 20.16 17.02 1.12
CA PRO A 287 20.37 18.12 2.06
C PRO A 287 19.77 19.44 1.55
N GLY A 288 18.98 20.11 2.38
CA GLY A 288 18.32 21.36 2.03
C GLY A 288 17.37 21.86 3.12
N PRO A 289 16.80 23.06 2.97
CA PRO A 289 15.97 23.70 3.99
C PRO A 289 14.75 22.85 4.40
N ARG A 290 14.19 22.08 3.46
CA ARG A 290 13.00 21.25 3.67
C ARG A 290 13.31 19.80 4.04
N ALA A 291 14.58 19.36 3.97
CA ALA A 291 14.97 17.96 4.12
C ALA A 291 14.48 17.32 5.43
N LYS A 292 14.55 18.06 6.55
CA LYS A 292 14.09 17.60 7.85
C LYS A 292 12.58 17.34 7.88
N ALA A 293 11.79 18.29 7.35
CA ALA A 293 10.33 18.17 7.28
C ALA A 293 9.90 17.05 6.33
N GLU A 294 10.54 16.94 5.16
CA GLU A 294 10.29 15.90 4.17
C GLU A 294 10.60 14.50 4.73
N ASN A 295 11.75 14.34 5.38
CA ASN A 295 12.13 13.06 5.98
C ASN A 295 11.23 12.67 7.15
N LYS A 296 10.76 13.65 7.94
CA LYS A 296 9.72 13.40 8.96
C LYS A 296 8.44 12.90 8.29
N ALA A 297 7.95 13.60 7.26
CA ALA A 297 6.72 13.22 6.57
C ALA A 297 6.80 11.82 5.92
N ARG A 298 7.97 11.41 5.39
CA ARG A 298 8.16 10.06 4.84
C ARG A 298 8.03 8.95 5.88
N LYS A 299 8.28 9.25 7.16
CA LYS A 299 8.13 8.30 8.28
C LYS A 299 6.71 8.28 8.86
N GLU A 300 5.92 9.32 8.60
CA GLU A 300 4.56 9.46 9.13
C GLU A 300 3.48 9.00 8.12
N PHE A 301 3.77 9.05 6.81
CA PHE A 301 2.79 8.71 5.78
C PHE A 301 3.20 7.45 5.02
N PRO A 302 2.53 6.31 5.27
CA PRO A 302 2.85 5.07 4.58
C PRO A 302 2.50 5.14 3.09
N LEU A 303 3.31 4.46 2.28
CA LEU A 303 3.12 4.37 0.84
C LEU A 303 2.30 3.16 0.41
N PHE A 304 2.41 2.07 1.18
CA PHE A 304 1.80 0.79 0.84
C PHE A 304 1.14 0.18 2.06
N LEU A 305 0.19 -0.70 1.79
CA LEU A 305 -0.52 -1.48 2.78
C LEU A 305 -0.39 -2.96 2.44
N GLY A 306 0.04 -3.77 3.40
CA GLY A 306 0.03 -5.22 3.37
C GLY A 306 -1.09 -5.79 4.25
N LEU A 307 -1.94 -6.65 3.69
CA LEU A 307 -3.05 -7.32 4.36
C LEU A 307 -2.86 -8.83 4.22
N LEU A 308 -2.68 -9.51 5.32
CA LEU A 308 -2.62 -10.98 5.34
C LEU A 308 -3.99 -11.54 5.74
N TRP A 309 -4.57 -12.32 4.87
CA TRP A 309 -5.80 -13.05 5.05
C TRP A 309 -5.54 -14.51 5.34
N LYS A 310 -6.43 -15.16 6.08
CA LYS A 310 -6.47 -16.61 6.27
C LYS A 310 -7.81 -17.17 5.85
N LYS A 311 -7.79 -18.34 5.21
CA LYS A 311 -8.97 -19.17 5.04
C LYS A 311 -9.15 -20.00 6.30
N VAL A 312 -10.25 -19.78 7.00
CA VAL A 312 -10.65 -20.66 8.11
C VAL A 312 -11.12 -21.99 7.53
N SER A 313 -10.81 -23.07 8.19
CA SER A 313 -11.17 -24.44 7.79
C SER A 313 -12.68 -24.63 7.67
#